data_600da2ab12b136ad599f63b6385a76db
#
_entry.id   600da2ab12b136ad599f63b6385a76db
#
_cell.length_a   1.000
_cell.length_b   1.000
_cell.length_c   1.000
_cell.angle_alpha   90.00
_cell.angle_beta   90.00
_cell.angle_gamma   90.00
#
_symmetry.space_group_name_H-M   'P 1'
#
loop_
_entity.id
_entity.type
_entity.pdbx_description
1 polymer ?
#
loop_
_entity_poly.entity_id
_entity_poly.type
_entity_poly.pdbx_seq_one_letter_code
_entity_poly.pdbx_strand_id
1 'polypeptide(L)'
;MKDIIYMDEPITKNDLYFVCYIIERVARKLHQPNKYVVNSIGEKELYKLICNAPVLHCENPLKIESELINDYGLVKGNFNISDVDKELCDKIPSETAIGKVYMRLIQDTLQPEEDYIKGLIRVYNDSMCETIDNYNCSAYYEPSYFIARAYFNGGF
;
A
#
# COMPACT_ATOMS: atom_id res chain seq x y z
N MET A 1 14.20 4.53 -12.07
CA MET A 1 13.32 3.37 -12.40
C MET A 1 13.15 3.30 -13.92
N LYS A 2 13.13 2.10 -14.45
CA LYS A 2 12.98 1.89 -15.90
C LYS A 2 11.57 2.26 -16.36
N ASP A 3 11.46 3.04 -17.44
CA ASP A 3 10.17 3.42 -18.04
C ASP A 3 9.65 2.34 -18.99
N ILE A 4 9.50 1.11 -18.47
CA ILE A 4 8.92 0.00 -19.23
C ILE A 4 7.44 -0.03 -18.94
N ILE A 5 6.61 0.19 -19.96
CA ILE A 5 5.15 0.19 -19.84
C ILE A 5 4.59 -0.94 -20.69
N TYR A 6 3.90 -1.88 -20.05
CA TYR A 6 3.20 -2.98 -20.71
C TYR A 6 1.75 -2.58 -20.96
N MET A 7 1.51 -1.77 -22.02
CA MET A 7 0.20 -1.20 -22.31
C MET A 7 -0.85 -2.23 -22.72
N ASP A 8 -0.40 -3.39 -23.22
CA ASP A 8 -1.29 -4.40 -23.80
C ASP A 8 -1.66 -5.53 -22.82
N GLU A 9 -1.06 -5.55 -21.63
CA GLU A 9 -1.38 -6.56 -20.61
C GLU A 9 -2.42 -6.04 -19.62
N PRO A 10 -3.44 -6.85 -19.29
CA PRO A 10 -4.41 -6.46 -18.29
C PRO A 10 -3.75 -6.37 -16.90
N ILE A 11 -4.07 -5.32 -16.19
CA ILE A 11 -3.61 -5.14 -14.80
C ILE A 11 -4.40 -6.09 -13.90
N THR A 12 -3.68 -6.91 -13.13
CA THR A 12 -4.27 -7.91 -12.27
C THR A 12 -4.24 -7.49 -10.80
N LYS A 13 -4.97 -8.24 -9.96
CA LYS A 13 -4.92 -8.06 -8.51
C LYS A 13 -3.51 -8.32 -7.95
N ASN A 14 -2.72 -9.16 -8.60
CA ASN A 14 -1.34 -9.43 -8.20
C ASN A 14 -0.44 -8.22 -8.43
N ASP A 15 -0.69 -7.48 -9.50
CA ASP A 15 0.00 -6.22 -9.76
C ASP A 15 -0.35 -5.19 -8.70
N LEU A 16 -1.63 -5.08 -8.34
CA LEU A 16 -2.09 -4.22 -7.27
C LEU A 16 -1.46 -4.60 -5.93
N TYR A 17 -1.44 -5.89 -5.60
CA TYR A 17 -0.78 -6.39 -4.41
C TYR A 17 0.69 -5.96 -4.36
N PHE A 18 1.41 -6.12 -5.47
CA PHE A 18 2.82 -5.74 -5.54
C PHE A 18 3.02 -4.26 -5.22
N VAL A 19 2.19 -3.38 -5.77
CA VAL A 19 2.26 -1.94 -5.49
C VAL A 19 2.01 -1.66 -4.00
N CYS A 20 0.99 -2.28 -3.42
CA CYS A 20 0.70 -2.13 -1.99
C CYS A 20 1.85 -2.63 -1.12
N TYR A 21 2.44 -3.76 -1.50
CA TYR A 21 3.60 -4.34 -0.81
C TYR A 21 4.81 -3.37 -0.84
N ILE A 22 5.11 -2.79 -1.98
CA ILE A 22 6.23 -1.85 -2.12
C ILE A 22 5.95 -0.56 -1.34
N ILE A 23 4.72 -0.04 -1.37
CA ILE A 23 4.35 1.13 -0.58
C ILE A 23 4.63 0.88 0.91
N GLU A 24 4.22 -0.28 1.43
CA GLU A 24 4.44 -0.65 2.82
C GLU A 24 5.92 -0.71 3.16
N ARG A 25 6.72 -1.33 2.29
CA ARG A 25 8.17 -1.44 2.48
C ARG A 25 8.86 -0.08 2.52
N VAL A 26 8.53 0.79 1.57
CA VAL A 26 9.11 2.14 1.51
C VAL A 26 8.71 2.96 2.74
N ALA A 27 7.44 2.90 3.12
CA ALA A 27 6.92 3.62 4.28
C ALA A 27 7.66 3.19 5.57
N ARG A 28 7.83 1.89 5.80
CA ARG A 28 8.54 1.38 6.98
C ARG A 28 10.01 1.79 6.98
N LYS A 29 10.66 1.69 5.84
CA LYS A 29 12.08 2.07 5.71
C LYS A 29 12.30 3.55 6.02
N LEU A 30 11.38 4.41 5.58
CA LEU A 30 11.48 5.87 5.75
C LEU A 30 10.86 6.37 7.06
N HIS A 31 10.25 5.51 7.85
CA HIS A 31 9.47 5.93 9.03
C HIS A 31 8.45 7.00 8.66
N GLN A 32 7.70 6.73 7.60
CA GLN A 32 6.62 7.58 7.10
C GLN A 32 5.32 6.78 7.05
N PRO A 33 4.16 7.43 7.17
CA PRO A 33 2.89 6.74 6.93
C PRO A 33 2.74 6.40 5.43
N ASN A 34 1.98 5.36 5.14
CA ASN A 34 1.72 4.92 3.76
C ASN A 34 1.19 6.06 2.87
N LYS A 35 0.32 6.89 3.43
CA LYS A 35 -0.25 8.04 2.75
C LYS A 35 0.81 9.01 2.21
N TYR A 36 1.88 9.22 2.98
CA TYR A 36 3.01 10.05 2.53
C TYR A 36 3.63 9.49 1.25
N VAL A 37 3.89 8.18 1.23
CA VAL A 37 4.51 7.53 0.07
C VAL A 37 3.61 7.63 -1.15
N VAL A 38 2.33 7.31 -0.99
CA VAL A 38 1.34 7.36 -2.08
C VAL A 38 1.24 8.76 -2.67
N ASN A 39 1.11 9.77 -1.82
CA ASN A 39 0.92 11.15 -2.27
C ASN A 39 2.20 11.76 -2.85
N SER A 40 3.36 11.34 -2.37
CA SER A 40 4.65 11.81 -2.87
C SER A 40 4.98 11.23 -4.25
N ILE A 41 4.63 9.97 -4.49
CA ILE A 41 4.80 9.35 -5.79
C ILE A 41 3.80 9.96 -6.78
N GLY A 42 2.54 10.06 -6.39
CA GLY A 42 1.48 10.65 -7.20
C GLY A 42 0.86 9.70 -8.20
N GLU A 43 -0.31 10.09 -8.72
CA GLU A 43 -1.14 9.25 -9.57
C GLU A 43 -0.42 8.77 -10.82
N LYS A 44 0.20 9.69 -11.56
CA LYS A 44 0.88 9.40 -12.82
C LYS A 44 1.98 8.35 -12.64
N GLU A 45 2.81 8.51 -11.62
CA GLU A 45 3.93 7.61 -11.37
C GLU A 45 3.47 6.28 -10.76
N LEU A 46 2.37 6.28 -10.01
CA LEU A 46 1.76 5.05 -9.53
C LEU A 46 1.22 4.20 -10.68
N TYR A 47 0.68 4.83 -11.74
CA TYR A 47 0.29 4.09 -12.94
C TYR A 47 1.48 3.41 -13.61
N LYS A 48 2.62 4.10 -13.69
CA LYS A 48 3.84 3.47 -14.22
C LYS A 48 4.28 2.30 -13.36
N LEU A 49 4.20 2.44 -12.05
CA LEU A 49 4.60 1.40 -11.11
C LEU A 49 3.74 0.14 -11.29
N ILE A 50 2.42 0.28 -11.37
CA ILE A 50 1.53 -0.87 -11.52
C ILE A 50 1.67 -1.52 -12.90
N CYS A 51 1.86 -0.73 -13.95
CA CYS A 51 2.10 -1.26 -15.29
C CYS A 51 3.41 -2.04 -15.39
N ASN A 52 4.41 -1.67 -14.61
CA ASN A 52 5.71 -2.35 -14.58
C ASN A 52 5.79 -3.47 -13.53
N ALA A 53 4.74 -3.68 -12.76
CA ALA A 53 4.72 -4.68 -11.69
C ALA A 53 5.11 -6.08 -12.16
N PRO A 54 4.67 -6.59 -13.34
CA PRO A 54 5.06 -7.92 -13.81
C PRO A 54 6.58 -8.10 -13.94
N VAL A 55 7.32 -7.04 -14.23
CA VAL A 55 8.78 -7.07 -14.32
C VAL A 55 9.40 -6.80 -12.96
N LEU A 56 8.90 -5.80 -12.25
CA LEU A 56 9.50 -5.33 -11.01
C LEU A 56 9.42 -6.38 -9.89
N HIS A 57 8.36 -7.21 -9.85
CA HIS A 57 8.26 -8.23 -8.82
C HIS A 57 9.32 -9.32 -8.93
N CYS A 58 10.00 -9.41 -10.08
CA CYS A 58 11.13 -10.31 -10.28
C CYS A 58 12.46 -9.71 -9.82
N GLU A 59 12.48 -8.42 -9.49
CA GLU A 59 13.69 -7.73 -9.02
C GLU A 59 13.78 -7.78 -7.49
N ASN A 60 14.97 -7.47 -6.97
CA ASN A 60 15.18 -7.37 -5.53
C ASN A 60 14.37 -6.19 -4.96
N PRO A 61 13.48 -6.43 -3.99
CA PRO A 61 12.69 -5.35 -3.38
C PRO A 61 13.52 -4.21 -2.78
N LEU A 62 14.69 -4.52 -2.25
CA LEU A 62 15.60 -3.49 -1.69
C LEU A 62 16.04 -2.50 -2.76
N LYS A 63 16.28 -2.99 -3.97
CA LYS A 63 16.65 -2.15 -5.11
C LYS A 63 15.50 -1.23 -5.50
N ILE A 64 14.28 -1.78 -5.58
CA ILE A 64 13.09 -1.02 -5.93
C ILE A 64 12.83 0.08 -4.90
N GLU A 65 12.94 -0.23 -3.61
CA GLU A 65 12.82 0.75 -2.53
C GLU A 65 13.79 1.91 -2.72
N SER A 66 15.05 1.60 -2.96
CA SER A 66 16.10 2.60 -3.12
C SER A 66 15.85 3.48 -4.34
N GLU A 67 15.44 2.89 -5.45
CA GLU A 67 15.12 3.63 -6.68
C GLU A 67 13.94 4.58 -6.46
N LEU A 68 12.87 4.13 -5.81
CA LEU A 68 11.70 4.97 -5.54
C LEU A 68 12.05 6.13 -4.61
N ILE A 69 12.81 5.87 -3.56
CA ILE A 69 13.24 6.90 -2.62
C ILE A 69 14.05 7.97 -3.33
N ASN A 70 14.99 7.57 -4.19
CA ASN A 70 15.84 8.50 -4.93
C ASN A 70 15.08 9.24 -6.02
N ASP A 71 14.29 8.52 -6.82
CA ASP A 71 13.60 9.09 -7.98
C ASP A 71 12.55 10.16 -7.57
N TYR A 72 11.89 9.97 -6.44
CA TYR A 72 10.83 10.88 -5.97
C TYR A 72 11.25 11.75 -4.80
N GLY A 73 12.53 11.70 -4.41
CA GLY A 73 13.05 12.53 -3.32
C GLY A 73 12.34 12.31 -1.99
N LEU A 74 11.99 11.07 -1.69
CA LEU A 74 11.28 10.74 -0.45
C LEU A 74 12.20 10.94 0.75
N VAL A 75 11.68 11.55 1.81
CA VAL A 75 12.48 11.88 2.99
C VAL A 75 12.07 11.03 4.19
N LYS A 76 13.03 10.79 5.07
CA LYS A 76 12.80 10.07 6.31
C LYS A 76 11.97 10.91 7.28
N GLY A 77 10.96 10.27 7.88
CA GLY A 77 10.14 10.88 8.93
C GLY A 77 10.41 10.27 10.30
N ASN A 78 9.45 10.45 11.21
CA ASN A 78 9.51 9.93 12.57
C ASN A 78 8.32 9.03 12.93
N PHE A 79 7.52 8.64 11.97
CA PHE A 79 6.42 7.70 12.17
C PHE A 79 6.99 6.28 12.27
N ASN A 80 6.62 5.56 13.34
CA ASN A 80 7.09 4.19 13.53
C ASN A 80 5.91 3.23 13.67
N ILE A 81 5.55 2.59 12.59
CA ILE A 81 4.47 1.61 12.52
C ILE A 81 4.76 0.38 13.42
N SER A 82 6.04 0.14 13.72
CA SER A 82 6.48 -0.98 14.54
C SER A 82 6.48 -0.67 16.05
N ASP A 83 6.16 0.58 16.41
CA ASP A 83 6.09 0.98 17.81
C ASP A 83 4.73 0.58 18.38
N VAL A 84 4.63 -0.66 18.85
CA VAL A 84 3.38 -1.26 19.32
C VAL A 84 3.54 -1.77 20.74
N ASP A 85 2.40 -1.84 21.44
CA ASP A 85 2.32 -2.52 22.73
C ASP A 85 2.33 -4.03 22.50
N LYS A 86 3.34 -4.71 23.02
CA LYS A 86 3.51 -6.16 22.83
C LYS A 86 2.37 -6.98 23.43
N GLU A 87 1.66 -6.44 24.41
CA GLU A 87 0.48 -7.10 24.97
C GLU A 87 -0.70 -7.08 24.00
N LEU A 88 -0.77 -6.07 23.13
CA LEU A 88 -1.82 -5.91 22.14
C LEU A 88 -1.43 -6.49 20.78
N CYS A 89 -0.13 -6.48 20.48
CA CYS A 89 0.39 -7.00 19.21
C CYS A 89 1.70 -7.73 19.45
N ASP A 90 1.63 -9.06 19.55
CA ASP A 90 2.81 -9.90 19.78
C ASP A 90 3.80 -9.85 18.63
N LYS A 91 3.28 -9.78 17.42
CA LYS A 91 4.07 -9.88 16.21
C LYS A 91 3.60 -8.85 15.20
N ILE A 92 4.52 -8.00 14.77
CA ILE A 92 4.27 -7.01 13.72
C ILE A 92 3.94 -7.76 12.43
N PRO A 93 2.80 -7.46 11.79
CA PRO A 93 2.48 -8.09 10.50
C PRO A 93 3.51 -7.73 9.45
N SER A 94 3.82 -8.68 8.56
CA SER A 94 4.79 -8.45 7.49
C SER A 94 4.26 -7.48 6.46
N GLU A 95 5.17 -6.90 5.68
CA GLU A 95 4.82 -6.05 4.54
C GLU A 95 3.95 -6.82 3.53
N THR A 96 4.21 -8.11 3.38
CA THR A 96 3.40 -9.02 2.55
C THR A 96 1.97 -9.10 3.07
N ALA A 97 1.80 -9.32 4.37
CA ALA A 97 0.47 -9.45 4.99
C ALA A 97 -0.34 -8.16 4.84
N ILE A 98 0.27 -7.03 5.14
CA ILE A 98 -0.39 -5.72 5.05
C ILE A 98 -0.65 -5.34 3.60
N GLY A 99 0.27 -5.64 2.68
CA GLY A 99 0.04 -5.45 1.25
C GLY A 99 -1.22 -6.15 0.76
N LYS A 100 -1.45 -7.38 1.24
CA LYS A 100 -2.68 -8.12 0.92
C LYS A 100 -3.93 -7.50 1.52
N VAL A 101 -3.84 -6.98 2.74
CA VAL A 101 -4.96 -6.28 3.39
C VAL A 101 -5.40 -5.10 2.54
N TYR A 102 -4.46 -4.25 2.12
CA TYR A 102 -4.78 -3.09 1.29
C TYR A 102 -5.24 -3.47 -0.10
N MET A 103 -4.61 -4.46 -0.73
CA MET A 103 -5.05 -4.95 -2.04
C MET A 103 -6.51 -5.38 -2.00
N ARG A 104 -6.90 -6.16 -1.00
CA ARG A 104 -8.27 -6.63 -0.85
C ARG A 104 -9.24 -5.48 -0.57
N LEU A 105 -8.85 -4.54 0.29
CA LEU A 105 -9.70 -3.39 0.61
C LEU A 105 -9.94 -2.53 -0.61
N ILE A 106 -8.90 -2.25 -1.40
CA ILE A 106 -9.02 -1.50 -2.66
C ILE A 106 -9.97 -2.23 -3.62
N GLN A 107 -9.75 -3.52 -3.81
CA GLN A 107 -10.54 -4.34 -4.71
C GLN A 107 -12.01 -4.41 -4.27
N ASP A 108 -12.25 -4.62 -2.97
CA ASP A 108 -13.59 -4.79 -2.42
C ASP A 108 -14.39 -3.48 -2.36
N THR A 109 -13.72 -2.33 -2.37
CA THR A 109 -14.37 -1.01 -2.33
C THR A 109 -14.33 -0.27 -3.65
N LEU A 110 -13.79 -0.89 -4.70
CA LEU A 110 -13.62 -0.26 -6.01
C LEU A 110 -14.97 0.21 -6.58
N GLN A 111 -15.01 1.45 -7.04
CA GLN A 111 -16.20 2.02 -7.64
C GLN A 111 -16.32 1.63 -9.13
N PRO A 112 -17.53 1.64 -9.74
CA PRO A 112 -17.71 1.15 -11.11
C PRO A 112 -16.86 1.84 -12.17
N GLU A 113 -16.53 3.11 -12.00
CA GLU A 113 -15.73 3.88 -12.98
C GLU A 113 -14.28 4.09 -12.51
N GLU A 114 -13.89 3.43 -11.46
CA GLU A 114 -12.61 3.63 -10.80
C GLU A 114 -11.66 2.50 -11.18
N ASP A 115 -10.44 2.85 -11.59
CA ASP A 115 -9.38 1.85 -11.76
C ASP A 115 -8.64 1.61 -10.44
N TYR A 116 -7.71 0.64 -10.43
CA TYR A 116 -7.00 0.25 -9.23
C TYR A 116 -6.18 1.41 -8.63
N ILE A 117 -5.58 2.26 -9.44
CA ILE A 117 -4.74 3.36 -8.92
C ILE A 117 -5.60 4.44 -8.28
N LYS A 118 -6.72 4.79 -8.88
CA LYS A 118 -7.66 5.74 -8.27
C LYS A 118 -8.21 5.20 -6.96
N GLY A 119 -8.57 3.92 -6.94
CA GLY A 119 -9.00 3.24 -5.72
C GLY A 119 -7.91 3.20 -4.65
N LEU A 120 -6.68 2.94 -5.05
CA LEU A 120 -5.53 2.92 -4.15
C LEU A 120 -5.34 4.29 -3.50
N ILE A 121 -5.32 5.36 -4.28
CA ILE A 121 -5.15 6.72 -3.76
C ILE A 121 -6.27 7.07 -2.78
N ARG A 122 -7.51 6.73 -3.12
CA ARG A 122 -8.67 6.96 -2.25
C ARG A 122 -8.54 6.21 -0.92
N VAL A 123 -8.18 4.94 -0.95
CA VAL A 123 -8.09 4.11 0.25
C VAL A 123 -6.95 4.58 1.17
N TYR A 124 -5.77 4.81 0.62
CA TYR A 124 -4.64 5.26 1.45
C TYR A 124 -4.82 6.66 2.02
N ASN A 125 -5.70 7.48 1.43
CA ASN A 125 -6.02 8.81 1.95
C ASN A 125 -7.24 8.83 2.88
N ASP A 126 -7.91 7.70 3.05
CA ASP A 126 -9.03 7.58 3.99
C ASP A 126 -8.52 7.43 5.43
N SER A 127 -9.31 7.92 6.38
CA SER A 127 -8.99 7.78 7.81
C SER A 127 -8.89 6.32 8.26
N MET A 128 -9.54 5.40 7.54
CA MET A 128 -9.46 3.97 7.79
C MET A 128 -8.02 3.44 7.69
N CYS A 129 -7.19 4.04 6.83
CA CYS A 129 -5.77 3.68 6.71
C CYS A 129 -5.05 3.83 8.06
N GLU A 130 -5.32 4.91 8.79
CA GLU A 130 -4.72 5.13 10.10
C GLU A 130 -5.14 4.04 11.11
N THR A 131 -6.38 3.60 11.03
CA THR A 131 -6.90 2.52 11.89
C THR A 131 -6.25 1.18 11.54
N ILE A 132 -6.14 0.86 10.26
CA ILE A 132 -5.51 -0.39 9.79
C ILE A 132 -4.03 -0.41 10.18
N ASP A 133 -3.33 0.70 10.05
CA ASP A 133 -1.91 0.80 10.33
C ASP A 133 -1.59 0.90 11.82
N ASN A 134 -2.58 1.05 12.67
CA ASN A 134 -2.43 0.97 14.11
C ASN A 134 -2.51 -0.49 14.56
N TYR A 135 -1.36 -1.14 14.69
CA TYR A 135 -1.30 -2.57 15.01
C TYR A 135 -1.65 -2.88 16.47
N ASN A 136 -1.82 -1.88 17.32
CA ASN A 136 -2.44 -2.05 18.64
C ASN A 136 -3.93 -2.32 18.54
N CYS A 137 -4.53 -2.03 17.37
CA CYS A 137 -5.91 -2.35 17.03
C CYS A 137 -5.92 -3.58 16.12
N SER A 138 -6.92 -4.44 16.26
CA SER A 138 -7.03 -5.66 15.46
C SER A 138 -7.61 -5.44 14.05
N ALA A 139 -7.80 -4.18 13.64
CA ALA A 139 -8.45 -3.86 12.37
C ALA A 139 -7.82 -4.57 11.17
N TYR A 140 -6.48 -4.57 11.09
CA TYR A 140 -5.75 -5.21 9.99
C TYR A 140 -5.98 -6.72 9.91
N TYR A 141 -6.35 -7.35 11.01
CA TYR A 141 -6.52 -8.80 11.14
C TYR A 141 -7.96 -9.26 10.88
N GLU A 142 -8.90 -8.32 10.76
CA GLU A 142 -10.29 -8.65 10.51
C GLU A 142 -10.48 -9.25 9.10
N PRO A 143 -11.52 -10.06 8.88
CA PRO A 143 -11.82 -10.57 7.53
C PRO A 143 -12.02 -9.43 6.54
N SER A 144 -11.62 -9.64 5.28
CA SER A 144 -11.64 -8.59 4.27
C SER A 144 -13.03 -7.98 4.07
N TYR A 145 -14.09 -8.79 4.12
CA TYR A 145 -15.46 -8.29 3.99
C TYR A 145 -15.85 -7.37 5.14
N PHE A 146 -15.33 -7.63 6.34
CA PHE A 146 -15.61 -6.81 7.52
C PHE A 146 -14.89 -5.45 7.39
N ILE A 147 -13.65 -5.46 6.94
CA ILE A 147 -12.88 -4.24 6.71
C ILE A 147 -13.56 -3.38 5.64
N ALA A 148 -14.00 -3.99 4.53
CA ALA A 148 -14.70 -3.29 3.47
C ALA A 148 -16.01 -2.67 3.96
N ARG A 149 -16.77 -3.40 4.77
CA ARG A 149 -18.01 -2.89 5.37
C ARG A 149 -17.73 -1.71 6.28
N ALA A 150 -16.70 -1.82 7.13
CA ALA A 150 -16.29 -0.74 8.01
C ALA A 150 -15.89 0.50 7.20
N TYR A 151 -15.19 0.30 6.09
CA TYR A 151 -14.81 1.38 5.19
C TYR A 151 -16.02 2.15 4.69
N PHE A 152 -17.06 1.44 4.20
CA PHE A 152 -18.28 2.08 3.71
C PHE A 152 -19.09 2.75 4.81
N ASN A 153 -18.97 2.27 6.04
CA ASN A 153 -19.70 2.82 7.20
C ASN A 153 -18.93 3.96 7.89
N GLY A 154 -17.73 4.28 7.44
CA GLY A 154 -16.92 5.34 8.02
C GLY A 154 -16.09 4.95 9.23
N GLY A 155 -16.01 3.68 9.56
CA GLY A 155 -15.20 3.16 10.66
C GLY A 155 -15.70 1.84 11.23
N PHE A 156 -14.90 1.28 12.11
CA PHE A 156 -15.24 0.05 12.85
C PHE A 156 -16.24 0.31 13.95
#